data_0acb3746529caf6cf981f56641d18a6c
#
_entry.id   0acb3746529caf6cf981f56641d18a6c
#
_cell.length_a   1.000
_cell.length_b   1.000
_cell.length_c   1.000
_cell.angle_alpha   90.00
_cell.angle_beta   90.00
_cell.angle_gamma   90.00
#
_symmetry.space_group_name_H-M   'P 1'
#
loop_
_entity.id
_entity.type
_entity.pdbx_description
1 polymer ?
#
loop_
_entity_poly.entity_id
_entity_poly.type
_entity_poly.pdbx_seq_one_letter_code
_entity_poly.pdbx_strand_id
1 'polypeptide(L)'
;MRKEAEEIISKFDYGPLFTPPGLRGTINLPGWAGEANWTGAAFDPVSKMLYVPSQTGAIVVKLSPGDPEKTNFKFIRSRSVTRFNGPKGLPLAKPPYSRITAIDMNTGEHVWMQTNGDGPRERVINLGLPDPGPLGAGWSGAPLLTKTLLFVAQDDNGRAVLRGFDKENGDVLVEIDLPAKPWGAPMSYYEEGKQFIVIASGEGKNARLIALSI
;
A
#
# COMPACT_ATOMS: atom_id res chain seq x y z
N MET A 1 -22.00 10.54 -7.28
CA MET A 1 -20.88 10.09 -6.43
C MET A 1 -21.05 10.45 -4.95
N ARG A 2 -21.24 11.74 -4.55
CA ARG A 2 -21.37 12.10 -3.12
C ARG A 2 -22.57 11.41 -2.45
N LYS A 3 -23.78 11.51 -3.03
CA LYS A 3 -24.98 10.85 -2.54
C LYS A 3 -24.81 9.33 -2.41
N GLU A 4 -24.18 8.70 -3.40
CA GLU A 4 -23.88 7.28 -3.38
C GLU A 4 -22.87 6.92 -2.27
N ALA A 5 -21.87 7.77 -2.01
CA ALA A 5 -20.94 7.58 -0.90
C ALA A 5 -21.65 7.67 0.46
N GLU A 6 -22.55 8.64 0.62
CA GLU A 6 -23.37 8.80 1.83
C GLU A 6 -24.28 7.58 2.06
N GLU A 7 -24.88 7.05 1.01
CA GLU A 7 -25.70 5.82 1.06
C GLU A 7 -24.86 4.58 1.43
N ILE A 8 -23.63 4.49 0.94
CA ILE A 8 -22.70 3.40 1.28
C ILE A 8 -22.31 3.49 2.75
N ILE A 9 -21.88 4.66 3.20
CA ILE A 9 -21.40 4.90 4.58
C ILE A 9 -22.53 4.68 5.58
N SER A 10 -23.76 5.08 5.28
CA SER A 10 -24.92 4.96 6.18
C SER A 10 -25.25 3.54 6.61
N LYS A 11 -24.76 2.53 5.88
CA LYS A 11 -24.96 1.10 6.19
C LYS A 11 -24.08 0.61 7.35
N PHE A 12 -23.07 1.40 7.74
CA PHE A 12 -22.07 1.02 8.71
C PHE A 12 -22.00 2.03 9.85
N ASP A 13 -21.36 1.64 10.93
CA ASP A 13 -21.02 2.55 12.01
C ASP A 13 -19.73 3.29 11.64
N TYR A 14 -19.71 4.58 11.90
CA TYR A 14 -18.54 5.44 11.72
C TYR A 14 -18.53 6.49 12.83
N GLY A 15 -17.41 6.68 13.47
CA GLY A 15 -17.29 7.57 14.62
C GLY A 15 -15.87 8.08 14.83
N PRO A 16 -15.61 8.72 16.00
CA PRO A 16 -14.29 9.23 16.35
C PRO A 16 -13.26 8.10 16.50
N LEU A 17 -12.02 8.50 16.73
CA LEU A 17 -10.92 7.57 16.99
C LEU A 17 -11.29 6.62 18.15
N PHE A 18 -10.94 5.33 18.00
CA PHE A 18 -11.29 4.24 18.91
C PHE A 18 -12.78 3.84 18.95
N THR A 19 -13.58 4.19 17.96
CA THR A 19 -14.92 3.62 17.82
C THR A 19 -14.83 2.09 17.72
N PRO A 20 -15.44 1.33 18.67
CA PRO A 20 -15.30 -0.12 18.69
C PRO A 20 -16.05 -0.78 17.53
N PRO A 21 -15.60 -1.97 17.08
CA PRO A 21 -16.35 -2.76 16.10
C PRO A 21 -17.71 -3.17 16.64
N GLY A 22 -18.74 -3.04 15.80
CA GLY A 22 -20.14 -3.40 16.12
C GLY A 22 -20.68 -4.53 15.25
N LEU A 23 -21.94 -4.92 15.54
CA LEU A 23 -22.66 -5.94 14.77
C LEU A 23 -23.09 -5.45 13.38
N ARG A 24 -23.25 -4.15 13.19
CA ARG A 24 -23.49 -3.56 11.87
C ARG A 24 -22.23 -3.55 10.99
N GLY A 25 -21.08 -3.51 11.61
CA GLY A 25 -19.78 -3.27 11.01
C GLY A 25 -19.37 -1.82 11.12
N THR A 26 -18.15 -1.59 11.55
CA THR A 26 -17.55 -0.27 11.75
C THR A 26 -16.51 0.01 10.68
N ILE A 27 -16.60 1.16 10.03
CA ILE A 27 -15.61 1.61 9.06
C ILE A 27 -14.33 1.95 9.82
N ASN A 28 -13.24 1.30 9.43
CA ASN A 28 -11.92 1.50 10.01
C ASN A 28 -10.95 2.04 8.93
N LEU A 29 -10.28 3.13 9.24
CA LEU A 29 -9.28 3.77 8.40
C LEU A 29 -8.07 4.11 9.30
N PRO A 30 -6.87 3.68 8.94
CA PRO A 30 -6.42 3.14 7.65
C PRO A 30 -6.74 1.67 7.37
N GLY A 31 -7.25 0.87 8.17
CA GLY A 31 -7.57 -0.54 7.92
C GLY A 31 -6.52 -1.51 8.49
N TRP A 32 -6.65 -2.81 8.21
CA TRP A 32 -5.81 -3.86 8.78
C TRP A 32 -4.33 -3.78 8.39
N ALA A 33 -4.07 -3.39 7.15
CA ALA A 33 -2.70 -3.31 6.66
C ALA A 33 -1.96 -2.10 7.24
N GLY A 34 -2.67 -1.22 7.92
CA GLY A 34 -2.13 0.02 8.43
C GLY A 34 -1.72 0.98 7.31
N GLU A 35 -1.15 2.09 7.65
CA GLU A 35 -0.53 3.00 6.67
C GLU A 35 0.92 2.61 6.42
N ALA A 36 1.80 2.72 7.42
CA ALA A 36 3.13 2.12 7.43
C ALA A 36 3.07 0.83 8.25
N ASN A 37 3.68 -0.25 7.75
CA ASN A 37 3.54 -1.57 8.35
C ASN A 37 4.91 -2.28 8.43
N TRP A 38 4.89 -3.55 8.80
CA TRP A 38 6.05 -4.43 8.96
C TRP A 38 6.91 -4.61 7.68
N THR A 39 6.43 -4.20 6.52
CA THR A 39 7.25 -4.08 5.30
C THR A 39 8.43 -3.14 5.49
N GLY A 40 8.38 -2.30 6.53
CA GLY A 40 9.49 -1.50 6.99
C GLY A 40 9.64 -0.17 6.28
N ALA A 41 10.75 0.48 6.58
CA ALA A 41 11.22 1.73 6.00
C ALA A 41 12.72 1.59 5.70
N ALA A 42 13.26 2.49 4.90
CA ALA A 42 14.70 2.54 4.62
C ALA A 42 15.30 3.82 5.20
N PHE A 43 16.39 3.68 5.92
CA PHE A 43 17.09 4.81 6.53
C PHE A 43 18.46 5.04 5.86
N ASP A 44 18.71 6.27 5.44
CA ASP A 44 20.00 6.70 4.93
C ASP A 44 20.83 7.34 6.06
N PRO A 45 21.90 6.67 6.52
CA PRO A 45 22.70 7.19 7.62
C PRO A 45 23.56 8.40 7.23
N VAL A 46 23.73 8.65 5.93
CA VAL A 46 24.54 9.79 5.43
C VAL A 46 23.68 11.06 5.43
N SER A 47 22.55 11.04 4.74
CA SER A 47 21.63 12.18 4.64
C SER A 47 20.69 12.31 5.85
N LYS A 48 20.64 11.30 6.74
CA LYS A 48 19.69 11.21 7.86
C LYS A 48 18.21 11.19 7.42
N MET A 49 17.94 10.69 6.23
CA MET A 49 16.61 10.57 5.66
C MET A 49 16.01 9.20 5.95
N LEU A 50 14.74 9.17 6.35
CA LEU A 50 13.92 7.97 6.48
C LEU A 50 12.85 7.94 5.38
N TYR A 51 12.83 6.87 4.59
CA TYR A 51 11.87 6.67 3.50
C TYR A 51 10.82 5.65 3.94
N VAL A 52 9.57 6.08 4.03
CA VAL A 52 8.46 5.30 4.57
C VAL A 52 7.42 5.02 3.49
N PRO A 53 7.41 3.83 2.88
CA PRO A 53 6.28 3.40 2.06
C PRO A 53 5.04 3.20 2.95
N SER A 54 3.92 3.74 2.51
CA SER A 54 2.66 3.65 3.24
C SER A 54 1.46 3.56 2.31
N GLN A 55 0.31 3.10 2.83
CA GLN A 55 -0.94 2.98 2.08
C GLN A 55 -2.14 3.42 2.90
N THR A 56 -3.19 3.86 2.23
CA THR A 56 -4.46 4.24 2.84
C THR A 56 -5.60 3.44 2.21
N GLY A 57 -6.30 2.66 3.02
CA GLY A 57 -7.44 1.88 2.56
C GLY A 57 -8.46 1.67 3.67
N ALA A 58 -9.73 1.94 3.37
CA ALA A 58 -10.82 1.69 4.30
C ALA A 58 -11.21 0.21 4.30
N ILE A 59 -11.53 -0.31 5.48
CA ILE A 59 -12.12 -1.63 5.67
C ILE A 59 -13.35 -1.53 6.58
N VAL A 60 -14.19 -2.56 6.57
CA VAL A 60 -15.24 -2.72 7.56
C VAL A 60 -14.89 -3.85 8.50
N VAL A 61 -14.82 -3.55 9.79
CA VAL A 61 -14.65 -4.52 10.86
C VAL A 61 -16.00 -4.82 11.47
N LYS A 62 -16.43 -6.08 11.42
CA LYS A 62 -17.75 -6.51 11.90
C LYS A 62 -17.59 -7.63 12.94
N LEU A 63 -18.40 -7.56 14.00
CA LEU A 63 -18.59 -8.65 14.94
C LEU A 63 -19.76 -9.53 14.52
N SER A 64 -19.71 -10.79 14.92
CA SER A 64 -20.81 -11.75 14.84
C SER A 64 -21.00 -12.45 16.20
N PRO A 65 -22.20 -12.87 16.56
CA PRO A 65 -22.37 -13.72 17.73
C PRO A 65 -21.50 -14.98 17.62
N GLY A 66 -20.89 -15.39 18.73
CA GLY A 66 -20.17 -16.65 18.81
C GLY A 66 -21.14 -17.84 18.79
N ASP A 67 -20.72 -18.94 18.19
CA ASP A 67 -21.43 -20.21 18.24
C ASP A 67 -21.06 -20.90 19.56
N PRO A 68 -22.01 -21.11 20.49
CA PRO A 68 -21.73 -21.72 21.80
C PRO A 68 -21.13 -23.12 21.74
N GLU A 69 -21.32 -23.85 20.62
CA GLU A 69 -20.75 -25.17 20.41
C GLU A 69 -19.27 -25.12 20.00
N LYS A 70 -18.79 -23.96 19.50
CA LYS A 70 -17.45 -23.80 18.95
C LYS A 70 -16.56 -22.82 19.72
N THR A 71 -17.15 -21.97 20.53
CA THR A 71 -16.41 -20.94 21.28
C THR A 71 -17.16 -20.52 22.54
N ASN A 72 -16.41 -20.15 23.57
CA ASN A 72 -16.92 -19.50 24.78
C ASN A 72 -17.02 -17.98 24.68
N PHE A 73 -16.61 -17.38 23.54
CA PHE A 73 -16.75 -15.95 23.32
C PHE A 73 -18.16 -15.59 22.88
N LYS A 74 -18.75 -14.59 23.53
CA LYS A 74 -20.07 -14.04 23.17
C LYS A 74 -20.07 -13.46 21.76
N PHE A 75 -18.96 -12.86 21.35
CA PHE A 75 -18.78 -12.28 20.02
C PHE A 75 -17.43 -12.70 19.43
N ILE A 76 -17.42 -12.90 18.14
CA ILE A 76 -16.21 -13.21 17.35
C ILE A 76 -16.10 -12.24 16.18
N ARG A 77 -14.91 -12.12 15.60
CA ARG A 77 -14.75 -11.37 14.36
C ARG A 77 -15.49 -12.07 13.22
N SER A 78 -16.36 -11.34 12.54
CA SER A 78 -16.97 -11.85 11.32
C SER A 78 -15.90 -12.08 10.24
N ARG A 79 -16.02 -13.19 9.49
CA ARG A 79 -15.13 -13.47 8.34
C ARG A 79 -15.42 -12.56 7.13
N SER A 80 -16.57 -11.90 7.11
CA SER A 80 -16.96 -10.95 6.07
C SER A 80 -16.30 -9.58 6.28
N VAL A 81 -14.98 -9.57 6.42
CA VAL A 81 -14.20 -8.33 6.32
C VAL A 81 -13.97 -8.08 4.84
N THR A 82 -14.69 -7.17 4.29
CA THR A 82 -14.57 -6.80 2.88
C THR A 82 -13.71 -5.55 2.76
N ARG A 83 -12.81 -5.54 1.78
CA ARG A 83 -12.30 -4.27 1.27
C ARG A 83 -13.50 -3.45 0.85
N PHE A 84 -13.58 -2.26 1.39
CA PHE A 84 -14.73 -1.42 1.26
C PHE A 84 -14.54 -0.47 0.07
N ASN A 85 -15.33 -0.69 -0.97
CA ASN A 85 -15.32 0.18 -2.13
C ASN A 85 -16.37 1.29 -1.97
N GLY A 86 -16.00 2.48 -2.36
CA GLY A 86 -16.87 3.64 -2.47
C GLY A 86 -17.64 3.68 -3.80
N PRO A 87 -18.10 4.88 -4.17
CA PRO A 87 -18.91 5.09 -5.38
C PRO A 87 -18.22 4.58 -6.63
N LYS A 88 -19.01 3.97 -7.52
CA LYS A 88 -18.50 3.40 -8.78
C LYS A 88 -17.35 2.41 -8.61
N GLY A 89 -17.20 1.86 -7.40
CA GLY A 89 -16.11 0.95 -7.03
C GLY A 89 -14.73 1.62 -6.90
N LEU A 90 -14.68 2.93 -6.80
CA LEU A 90 -13.48 3.66 -6.41
C LEU A 90 -13.26 3.52 -4.90
N PRO A 91 -12.02 3.68 -4.39
CA PRO A 91 -11.81 3.76 -2.95
C PRO A 91 -12.61 4.88 -2.31
N LEU A 92 -13.09 4.67 -1.10
CA LEU A 92 -13.86 5.69 -0.37
C LEU A 92 -12.97 6.80 0.17
N ALA A 93 -11.75 6.47 0.58
CA ALA A 93 -10.77 7.44 1.05
C ALA A 93 -10.25 8.33 -0.08
N LYS A 94 -9.70 9.49 0.28
CA LYS A 94 -9.02 10.35 -0.68
C LYS A 94 -7.63 9.77 -1.02
N PRO A 95 -7.14 9.95 -2.27
CA PRO A 95 -5.75 9.62 -2.61
C PRO A 95 -4.75 10.56 -1.89
N PRO A 96 -3.45 10.19 -1.83
CA PRO A 96 -2.85 9.02 -2.44
C PRO A 96 -3.17 7.72 -1.68
N TYR A 97 -3.46 6.63 -2.41
CA TYR A 97 -3.76 5.31 -1.82
C TYR A 97 -2.50 4.53 -1.46
N SER A 98 -1.39 4.81 -2.12
CA SER A 98 -0.05 4.38 -1.74
C SER A 98 0.94 5.49 -2.05
N ARG A 99 1.91 5.68 -1.17
CA ARG A 99 2.89 6.76 -1.23
C ARG A 99 4.19 6.36 -0.57
N ILE A 100 5.25 7.09 -0.88
CA ILE A 100 6.50 7.08 -0.15
C ILE A 100 6.68 8.48 0.45
N THR A 101 6.97 8.54 1.74
CA THR A 101 7.26 9.79 2.43
C THR A 101 8.72 9.79 2.86
N ALA A 102 9.47 10.82 2.48
CA ALA A 102 10.82 11.06 2.98
C ALA A 102 10.77 12.01 4.17
N ILE A 103 11.37 11.61 5.27
CA ILE A 103 11.37 12.32 6.54
C ILE A 103 12.82 12.65 6.92
N ASP A 104 13.12 13.91 7.19
CA ASP A 104 14.40 14.31 7.78
C ASP A 104 14.40 13.95 9.27
N MET A 105 15.25 13.02 9.65
CA MET A 105 15.33 12.54 11.03
C MET A 105 16.00 13.53 12.00
N ASN A 106 16.59 14.62 11.51
CA ASN A 106 17.09 15.68 12.38
C ASN A 106 15.97 16.64 12.82
N THR A 107 14.97 16.85 11.98
CA THR A 107 13.89 17.81 12.21
C THR A 107 12.54 17.15 12.44
N GLY A 108 12.32 15.93 11.94
CA GLY A 108 11.03 15.24 11.90
C GLY A 108 10.11 15.74 10.78
N GLU A 109 10.59 16.62 9.90
CA GLU A 109 9.79 17.20 8.83
C GLU A 109 9.71 16.28 7.60
N HIS A 110 8.56 16.32 6.92
CA HIS A 110 8.40 15.68 5.61
C HIS A 110 9.11 16.52 4.54
N VAL A 111 10.14 15.94 3.90
CA VAL A 111 10.89 16.63 2.84
C VAL A 111 10.17 16.51 1.51
N TRP A 112 9.70 15.28 1.19
CA TRP A 112 8.85 15.04 0.03
C TRP A 112 7.90 13.86 0.28
N MET A 113 6.83 13.82 -0.50
CA MET A 113 5.89 12.70 -0.55
C MET A 113 5.52 12.42 -2.00
N GLN A 114 5.83 11.23 -2.46
CA GLN A 114 5.58 10.79 -3.82
C GLN A 114 4.57 9.65 -3.86
N THR A 115 3.62 9.73 -4.78
CA THR A 115 2.65 8.68 -5.05
C THR A 115 3.35 7.44 -5.59
N ASN A 116 3.04 6.26 -5.04
CA ASN A 116 3.62 5.00 -5.50
C ASN A 116 2.60 4.23 -6.35
N GLY A 117 2.69 4.36 -7.67
CA GLY A 117 1.83 3.71 -8.65
C GLY A 117 0.61 4.50 -9.09
N ASP A 118 -0.02 4.03 -10.15
CA ASP A 118 -1.19 4.69 -10.75
C ASP A 118 -2.48 4.43 -9.97
N GLY A 119 -2.58 3.25 -9.32
CA GLY A 119 -3.79 2.88 -8.61
C GLY A 119 -5.03 2.88 -9.53
N PRO A 120 -6.20 3.37 -9.09
CA PRO A 120 -7.43 3.35 -9.88
C PRO A 120 -7.52 4.48 -10.93
N ARG A 121 -6.40 5.08 -11.37
CA ARG A 121 -6.35 6.19 -12.35
C ARG A 121 -7.14 5.89 -13.63
N GLU A 122 -6.85 4.75 -14.26
CA GLU A 122 -7.55 4.32 -15.47
C GLU A 122 -9.06 4.21 -15.26
N ARG A 123 -9.50 3.69 -14.11
CA ARG A 123 -10.92 3.63 -13.77
C ARG A 123 -11.57 5.00 -13.68
N VAL A 124 -10.86 6.00 -13.13
CA VAL A 124 -11.36 7.39 -13.08
C VAL A 124 -11.56 7.94 -14.48
N ILE A 125 -10.57 7.74 -15.38
CA ILE A 125 -10.63 8.16 -16.78
C ILE A 125 -11.79 7.47 -17.50
N ASN A 126 -11.97 6.16 -17.32
CA ASN A 126 -13.04 5.37 -17.93
C ASN A 126 -14.45 5.76 -17.44
N LEU A 127 -14.56 6.46 -16.32
CA LEU A 127 -15.81 7.08 -15.84
C LEU A 127 -16.10 8.44 -16.52
N GLY A 128 -15.27 8.87 -17.47
CA GLY A 128 -15.41 10.15 -18.16
C GLY A 128 -14.96 11.34 -17.31
N LEU A 129 -14.20 11.11 -16.25
CA LEU A 129 -13.64 12.19 -15.41
C LEU A 129 -12.26 12.61 -15.94
N PRO A 130 -11.82 13.86 -15.65
CA PRO A 130 -10.47 14.29 -15.97
C PRO A 130 -9.41 13.35 -15.39
N ASP A 131 -8.27 13.24 -16.09
CA ASP A 131 -7.14 12.44 -15.59
C ASP A 131 -6.62 13.03 -14.26
N PRO A 132 -6.68 12.29 -13.17
CA PRO A 132 -6.23 12.78 -11.87
C PRO A 132 -4.71 12.66 -11.67
N GLY A 133 -3.97 12.11 -12.63
CA GLY A 133 -2.60 11.65 -12.43
C GLY A 133 -2.49 10.39 -11.57
N PRO A 134 -1.28 10.01 -11.16
CA PRO A 134 -1.05 8.84 -10.29
C PRO A 134 -1.78 8.97 -8.95
N LEU A 135 -2.50 7.93 -8.54
CA LEU A 135 -3.31 7.90 -7.32
C LEU A 135 -2.74 6.98 -6.23
N GLY A 136 -1.72 6.20 -6.55
CA GLY A 136 -1.13 5.21 -5.67
C GLY A 136 -1.82 3.84 -5.77
N ALA A 137 -1.04 2.79 -5.98
CA ALA A 137 -1.56 1.42 -5.95
C ALA A 137 -1.86 1.00 -4.50
N GLY A 138 -2.83 0.10 -4.33
CA GLY A 138 -3.37 -0.26 -3.01
C GLY A 138 -2.46 -1.09 -2.11
N TRP A 139 -1.20 -1.34 -2.46
CA TRP A 139 -0.24 -2.10 -1.67
C TRP A 139 1.14 -1.44 -1.68
N SER A 140 1.66 -1.12 -0.50
CA SER A 140 3.02 -0.59 -0.34
C SER A 140 4.03 -1.72 -0.34
N GLY A 141 5.01 -1.68 -1.26
CA GLY A 141 6.14 -2.60 -1.26
C GLY A 141 7.18 -2.24 -0.20
N ALA A 142 8.04 -3.22 0.14
CA ALA A 142 9.19 -2.96 0.99
C ALA A 142 10.28 -2.20 0.22
N PRO A 143 10.95 -1.23 0.85
CA PRO A 143 11.98 -0.43 0.19
C PRO A 143 13.34 -1.11 0.23
N LEU A 144 14.14 -0.90 -0.81
CA LEU A 144 15.58 -1.14 -0.85
C LEU A 144 16.29 0.18 -1.15
N LEU A 145 17.11 0.65 -0.23
CA LEU A 145 17.90 1.87 -0.41
C LEU A 145 19.30 1.55 -0.89
N THR A 146 19.74 2.23 -1.93
CA THR A 146 21.12 2.25 -2.41
C THR A 146 21.76 3.62 -2.17
N LYS A 147 22.98 3.80 -2.64
CA LYS A 147 23.69 5.09 -2.50
C LYS A 147 22.92 6.24 -3.16
N THR A 148 22.26 5.99 -4.29
CA THR A 148 21.64 7.04 -5.13
C THR A 148 20.12 6.89 -5.26
N LEU A 149 19.60 5.67 -5.24
CA LEU A 149 18.22 5.35 -5.54
C LEU A 149 17.50 4.62 -4.39
N LEU A 150 16.22 4.87 -4.29
CA LEU A 150 15.30 4.10 -3.49
C LEU A 150 14.47 3.20 -4.42
N PHE A 151 14.56 1.88 -4.24
CA PHE A 151 13.79 0.91 -5.01
C PHE A 151 12.60 0.39 -4.21
N VAL A 152 11.44 0.29 -4.87
CA VAL A 152 10.23 -0.34 -4.30
C VAL A 152 9.60 -1.24 -5.36
N ALA A 153 9.43 -2.53 -5.00
CA ALA A 153 8.73 -3.49 -5.85
C ALA A 153 7.25 -3.56 -5.45
N GLN A 154 6.34 -3.52 -6.42
CA GLN A 154 4.91 -3.37 -6.16
C GLN A 154 4.05 -4.09 -7.21
N ASP A 155 2.85 -4.49 -6.81
CA ASP A 155 1.75 -4.84 -7.73
C ASP A 155 0.87 -3.59 -7.93
N ASP A 156 0.98 -2.98 -9.11
CA ASP A 156 0.19 -1.82 -9.51
C ASP A 156 -0.98 -2.26 -10.38
N ASN A 157 -2.08 -2.66 -9.74
CA ASN A 157 -3.30 -3.15 -10.41
C ASN A 157 -3.08 -4.33 -11.38
N GLY A 158 -2.23 -5.27 -10.99
CA GLY A 158 -1.89 -6.45 -11.79
C GLY A 158 -0.64 -6.26 -12.67
N ARG A 159 -0.07 -5.05 -12.75
CA ARG A 159 1.25 -4.80 -13.29
C ARG A 159 2.28 -4.94 -12.18
N ALA A 160 3.03 -6.01 -12.19
CA ALA A 160 4.14 -6.17 -11.26
C ALA A 160 5.33 -5.32 -11.73
N VAL A 161 5.83 -4.43 -10.88
CA VAL A 161 6.85 -3.45 -11.28
C VAL A 161 7.84 -3.20 -10.14
N LEU A 162 9.11 -3.02 -10.49
CA LEU A 162 10.15 -2.42 -9.64
C LEU A 162 10.33 -0.98 -10.08
N ARG A 163 10.10 -0.03 -9.17
CA ARG A 163 10.37 1.39 -9.38
C ARG A 163 11.63 1.82 -8.65
N GLY A 164 12.45 2.60 -9.33
CA GLY A 164 13.58 3.32 -8.72
C GLY A 164 13.26 4.80 -8.66
N PHE A 165 13.33 5.34 -7.45
CA PHE A 165 13.07 6.75 -7.15
C PHE A 165 14.38 7.46 -6.86
N ASP A 166 14.50 8.70 -7.32
CA ASP A 166 15.51 9.61 -6.80
C ASP A 166 15.24 9.84 -5.31
N LYS A 167 16.21 9.55 -4.48
CA LYS A 167 16.04 9.68 -3.04
C LYS A 167 16.02 11.12 -2.53
N GLU A 168 16.45 12.10 -3.35
CA GLU A 168 16.51 13.51 -2.95
C GLU A 168 15.16 14.21 -3.13
N ASN A 169 14.42 13.88 -4.19
CA ASN A 169 13.17 14.56 -4.55
C ASN A 169 11.96 13.65 -4.75
N GLY A 170 12.16 12.32 -4.81
CA GLY A 170 11.10 11.34 -4.99
C GLY A 170 10.68 11.11 -6.44
N ASP A 171 11.38 11.68 -7.43
CA ASP A 171 11.05 11.46 -8.84
C ASP A 171 11.27 10.00 -9.24
N VAL A 172 10.35 9.45 -10.05
CA VAL A 172 10.49 8.12 -10.62
C VAL A 172 11.47 8.18 -11.78
N LEU A 173 12.64 7.57 -11.62
CA LEU A 173 13.70 7.55 -12.63
C LEU A 173 13.69 6.29 -13.49
N VAL A 174 13.19 5.17 -12.94
CA VAL A 174 13.15 3.89 -13.65
C VAL A 174 11.96 3.06 -13.22
N GLU A 175 11.37 2.37 -14.20
CA GLU A 175 10.37 1.32 -13.99
C GLU A 175 10.80 0.07 -14.75
N ILE A 176 10.80 -1.08 -14.08
CA ILE A 176 11.14 -2.38 -14.63
C ILE A 176 9.97 -3.32 -14.39
N ASP A 177 9.37 -3.83 -15.47
CA ASP A 177 8.29 -4.82 -15.34
C ASP A 177 8.84 -6.14 -14.80
N LEU A 178 8.15 -6.68 -13.82
CA LEU A 178 8.45 -7.97 -13.22
C LEU A 178 7.53 -9.05 -13.78
N PRO A 179 8.01 -10.30 -13.94
CA PRO A 179 7.22 -11.37 -14.55
C PRO A 179 6.04 -11.84 -13.70
N ALA A 180 6.00 -11.50 -12.42
CA ALA A 180 4.90 -11.80 -11.50
C ALA A 180 4.95 -10.88 -10.28
N LYS A 181 3.86 -10.87 -9.51
CA LYS A 181 3.70 -10.06 -8.29
C LYS A 181 4.88 -10.23 -7.35
N PRO A 182 5.51 -9.13 -6.91
CA PRO A 182 6.60 -9.16 -5.97
C PRO A 182 6.12 -9.43 -4.54
N TRP A 183 6.98 -10.09 -3.75
CA TRP A 183 6.76 -10.39 -2.35
C TRP A 183 8.00 -10.08 -1.53
N GLY A 184 7.79 -9.57 -0.31
CA GLY A 184 8.89 -9.27 0.61
C GLY A 184 9.73 -8.06 0.21
N ALA A 185 10.87 -7.93 0.87
CA ALA A 185 11.82 -6.85 0.63
C ALA A 185 12.82 -7.24 -0.46
N PRO A 186 13.10 -6.39 -1.45
CA PRO A 186 14.22 -6.58 -2.35
C PRO A 186 15.55 -6.57 -1.57
N MET A 187 16.53 -7.28 -2.08
CA MET A 187 17.91 -7.23 -1.57
C MET A 187 18.89 -6.90 -2.69
N SER A 188 20.05 -6.38 -2.36
CA SER A 188 21.11 -6.14 -3.33
C SER A 188 22.38 -6.85 -2.91
N TYR A 189 23.12 -7.37 -3.89
CA TYR A 189 24.45 -7.90 -3.71
C TYR A 189 25.34 -7.49 -4.89
N TYR A 190 26.65 -7.66 -4.71
CA TYR A 190 27.64 -7.33 -5.70
C TYR A 190 28.50 -8.56 -6.00
N GLU A 191 28.64 -8.92 -7.28
CA GLU A 191 29.41 -10.07 -7.72
C GLU A 191 30.04 -9.79 -9.09
N GLU A 192 31.29 -10.15 -9.26
CA GLU A 192 32.05 -10.02 -10.52
C GLU A 192 31.96 -8.63 -11.18
N GLY A 193 31.99 -7.57 -10.37
CA GLY A 193 31.95 -6.19 -10.86
C GLY A 193 30.57 -5.68 -11.22
N LYS A 194 29.50 -6.44 -10.93
CA LYS A 194 28.10 -6.08 -11.21
C LYS A 194 27.26 -6.02 -9.93
N GLN A 195 26.38 -5.07 -9.86
CA GLN A 195 25.34 -5.02 -8.83
C GLN A 195 24.11 -5.78 -9.30
N PHE A 196 23.52 -6.53 -8.38
CA PHE A 196 22.26 -7.24 -8.61
C PHE A 196 21.23 -6.78 -7.59
N ILE A 197 19.97 -6.69 -8.03
CA ILE A 197 18.81 -6.58 -7.15
C ILE A 197 18.02 -7.89 -7.26
N VAL A 198 17.76 -8.53 -6.12
CA VAL A 198 16.98 -9.78 -6.04
C VAL A 198 15.63 -9.53 -5.41
N ILE A 199 14.60 -10.04 -6.04
CA ILE A 199 13.20 -9.88 -5.63
C ILE A 199 12.53 -11.24 -5.64
N ALA A 200 11.85 -11.61 -4.53
CA ALA A 200 10.93 -12.73 -4.53
C ALA A 200 9.67 -12.37 -5.32
N SER A 201 9.23 -13.25 -6.22
CA SER A 201 8.11 -12.99 -7.12
C SER A 201 7.30 -14.25 -7.36
N GLY A 202 5.98 -14.11 -7.59
CA GLY A 202 5.05 -15.21 -7.82
C GLY A 202 4.59 -15.90 -6.55
N GLU A 203 3.70 -16.87 -6.70
CA GLU A 203 3.07 -17.63 -5.61
C GLU A 203 3.09 -19.13 -5.87
N GLY A 204 3.11 -19.92 -4.80
CA GLY A 204 3.03 -21.38 -4.85
C GLY A 204 4.09 -21.99 -5.77
N LYS A 205 3.71 -22.81 -6.74
CA LYS A 205 4.62 -23.46 -7.69
C LYS A 205 5.33 -22.50 -8.65
N ASN A 206 4.83 -21.27 -8.77
CA ASN A 206 5.39 -20.22 -9.62
C ASN A 206 6.27 -19.23 -8.84
N ALA A 207 6.46 -19.47 -7.53
CA ALA A 207 7.35 -18.65 -6.73
C ALA A 207 8.80 -18.79 -7.20
N ARG A 208 9.49 -17.67 -7.37
CA ARG A 208 10.89 -17.61 -7.85
C ARG A 208 11.61 -16.39 -7.27
N LEU A 209 12.92 -16.45 -7.27
CA LEU A 209 13.77 -15.29 -7.10
C LEU A 209 14.15 -14.75 -8.47
N ILE A 210 14.04 -13.44 -8.64
CA ILE A 210 14.41 -12.72 -9.86
C ILE A 210 15.62 -11.88 -9.50
N ALA A 211 16.72 -12.07 -10.23
CA ALA A 211 17.91 -11.22 -10.12
C ALA A 211 17.97 -10.29 -11.33
N LEU A 212 17.99 -9.00 -11.07
CA LEU A 212 18.16 -7.94 -12.06
C LEU A 212 19.58 -7.42 -11.95
N SER A 213 20.32 -7.42 -13.05
CA SER A 213 21.66 -6.80 -13.12
C SER A 213 21.50 -5.32 -13.46
N ILE A 214 22.19 -4.47 -12.73
CA ILE A 214 22.27 -3.02 -12.94
C ILE A 214 23.65 -2.66 -13.43
#